data_76f4b37ae61d97a1f57db0dde8acffe3
#
_entry.id   76f4b37ae61d97a1f57db0dde8acffe3
#
_cell.length_a   1.000
_cell.length_b   1.000
_cell.length_c   1.000
_cell.angle_alpha   90.00
_cell.angle_beta   90.00
_cell.angle_gamma   90.00
#
_symmetry.space_group_name_H-M   'P 1'
#
loop_
_entity.id
_entity.type
_entity.pdbx_description
1 polymer ?
#
loop_
_entity_poly.entity_id
_entity_poly.type
_entity_poly.pdbx_seq_one_letter_code
_entity_poly.pdbx_strand_id
1 'polypeptide(L)'
;MLTELRLNSLGVVAEAVLPLGPGLTALTGETGAGKTMIVAGLGLLLGVRADASLVRNGQDKALVQGRWEVGENTAEAVEALGGDLDDEVELVTLRQISSQGRSRATIGGVQVPVSTVAGLLADLATIHGQSEQTRLSTPERQRELLDAFAAPAALEEYRRDFAEHRRITEELAELESEAMSRAREIDVLRFGLEEIEAVNPREGEDEALAAEAVRLADADDLKALAMTARVTLSGSEEDLDAPSALGLVGAARKALETLAERDPGATDLARRLTEMNYLLTDLAQDVASHAADLVADPLRQEAVADRRGQLAALTRKYGNDVAEVLEWAGRATERLAELDGADDRIEELRERASVLDKALDDAAAGISRARREAAGRLAELASAELKALAMPHARLEFAVTETSRGPHGADRIELVFTANPGSAPGPLGKVASGGELSRIRLALEVVLAGQSPGHTFVFDEVDAGVGGAVGLEIGRRLKRLAADGQVIVVTHLAQVAAFADQHFVIAKSSDGQVTTSDVAPLGEEERAAELARMMSGSGDSDAGLRHAEELLRSAQAE
;
A
#
# COMPACT_ATOMS: atom_id res chain seq x y z
N MET A 1 -20.57 23.41 -8.39
CA MET A 1 -20.48 24.69 -9.15
C MET A 1 -19.91 25.77 -8.22
N LEU A 2 -19.06 26.70 -8.73
CA LEU A 2 -18.52 27.81 -7.92
C LEU A 2 -19.53 28.94 -7.82
N THR A 3 -20.02 29.26 -6.62
CA THR A 3 -21.03 30.29 -6.39
C THR A 3 -20.42 31.64 -6.01
N GLU A 4 -19.24 31.65 -5.38
CA GLU A 4 -18.53 32.88 -5.03
C GLU A 4 -17.03 32.66 -5.01
N LEU A 5 -16.28 33.62 -5.52
CA LEU A 5 -14.83 33.72 -5.40
C LEU A 5 -14.46 35.00 -4.65
N ARG A 6 -13.72 34.87 -3.54
CA ARG A 6 -13.16 36.01 -2.80
C ARG A 6 -11.63 35.98 -2.84
N LEU A 7 -11.08 37.12 -3.15
CA LEU A 7 -9.62 37.36 -3.16
C LEU A 7 -9.31 38.47 -2.18
N ASN A 8 -8.28 38.28 -1.36
CA ASN A 8 -7.77 39.30 -0.46
C ASN A 8 -6.24 39.33 -0.52
N SER A 9 -5.68 40.52 -0.79
CA SER A 9 -4.24 40.79 -0.83
C SER A 9 -3.46 39.89 -1.80
N LEU A 10 -4.06 39.58 -2.97
CA LEU A 10 -3.44 38.76 -4.01
C LEU A 10 -2.90 39.63 -5.16
N GLY A 11 -1.59 39.76 -5.27
CA GLY A 11 -0.91 40.57 -6.28
C GLY A 11 -1.38 42.00 -6.30
N VAL A 12 -1.93 42.47 -7.42
CA VAL A 12 -2.49 43.82 -7.57
C VAL A 12 -3.93 43.95 -7.00
N VAL A 13 -4.57 42.85 -6.68
CA VAL A 13 -5.95 42.83 -6.11
C VAL A 13 -5.85 43.00 -4.59
N ALA A 14 -6.41 44.10 -4.06
CA ALA A 14 -6.50 44.34 -2.63
C ALA A 14 -7.61 43.48 -2.01
N GLU A 15 -8.82 43.61 -2.54
CA GLU A 15 -10.00 42.83 -2.22
C GLU A 15 -10.87 42.72 -3.47
N ALA A 16 -11.43 41.54 -3.71
CA ALA A 16 -12.43 41.32 -4.76
C ALA A 16 -13.39 40.21 -4.33
N VAL A 17 -14.66 40.43 -4.66
CA VAL A 17 -15.73 39.44 -4.48
C VAL A 17 -16.46 39.29 -5.81
N LEU A 18 -16.45 38.07 -6.33
CA LEU A 18 -17.12 37.71 -7.57
C LEU A 18 -18.26 36.75 -7.22
N PRO A 19 -19.53 37.23 -7.18
CA PRO A 19 -20.68 36.35 -7.15
C PRO A 19 -20.82 35.71 -8.54
N LEU A 20 -20.75 34.39 -8.61
CA LEU A 20 -20.75 33.62 -9.85
C LEU A 20 -22.03 32.80 -9.93
N GLY A 21 -22.56 32.65 -11.14
CA GLY A 21 -23.77 31.87 -11.41
C GLY A 21 -23.53 30.79 -12.47
N PRO A 22 -24.54 30.01 -12.78
CA PRO A 22 -24.53 29.09 -13.92
C PRO A 22 -24.39 29.88 -15.24
N GLY A 23 -23.99 29.19 -16.29
CA GLY A 23 -23.80 29.81 -17.60
C GLY A 23 -22.41 30.37 -17.83
N LEU A 24 -22.29 31.28 -18.79
CA LEU A 24 -21.04 31.88 -19.23
C LEU A 24 -20.76 33.21 -18.52
N THR A 25 -19.65 33.27 -17.78
CA THR A 25 -19.14 34.50 -17.14
C THR A 25 -17.91 35.00 -17.90
N ALA A 26 -17.95 36.27 -18.37
CA ALA A 26 -16.80 36.93 -18.98
C ALA A 26 -16.09 37.84 -17.97
N LEU A 27 -14.76 37.77 -17.95
CA LEU A 27 -13.87 38.66 -17.20
C LEU A 27 -13.05 39.49 -18.20
N THR A 28 -13.35 40.81 -18.25
CA THR A 28 -12.62 41.76 -19.14
C THR A 28 -11.85 42.79 -18.34
N GLY A 29 -11.14 43.69 -19.02
CA GLY A 29 -10.38 44.75 -18.40
C GLY A 29 -9.02 44.96 -19.10
N GLU A 30 -8.31 45.99 -18.72
CA GLU A 30 -6.99 46.35 -19.32
C GLU A 30 -5.94 45.28 -19.03
N THR A 31 -4.93 45.21 -19.89
CA THR A 31 -3.77 44.31 -19.71
C THR A 31 -3.03 44.66 -18.41
N GLY A 32 -2.76 43.64 -17.55
CA GLY A 32 -2.14 43.87 -16.24
C GLY A 32 -3.09 44.39 -15.15
N ALA A 33 -4.42 44.47 -15.41
CA ALA A 33 -5.43 44.93 -14.44
C ALA A 33 -5.82 43.89 -13.37
N GLY A 34 -5.17 42.75 -13.32
CA GLY A 34 -5.49 41.73 -12.30
C GLY A 34 -6.27 40.52 -12.83
N LYS A 35 -6.59 40.43 -14.12
CA LYS A 35 -7.21 39.24 -14.73
C LYS A 35 -6.46 37.95 -14.39
N THR A 36 -5.15 37.97 -14.60
CA THR A 36 -4.27 36.84 -14.26
C THR A 36 -4.28 36.52 -12.77
N MET A 37 -4.56 37.50 -11.89
CA MET A 37 -4.64 37.25 -10.44
C MET A 37 -5.94 36.49 -10.07
N ILE A 38 -7.03 36.73 -10.77
CA ILE A 38 -8.27 35.96 -10.56
C ILE A 38 -8.05 34.51 -10.96
N VAL A 39 -7.45 34.27 -12.14
CA VAL A 39 -7.11 32.91 -12.60
C VAL A 39 -6.09 32.24 -11.67
N ALA A 40 -5.07 32.98 -11.23
CA ALA A 40 -4.11 32.46 -10.24
C ALA A 40 -4.79 32.12 -8.91
N GLY A 41 -5.74 32.96 -8.46
CA GLY A 41 -6.53 32.68 -7.26
C GLY A 41 -7.35 31.38 -7.39
N LEU A 42 -8.05 31.21 -8.51
CA LEU A 42 -8.76 29.95 -8.80
C LEU A 42 -7.79 28.77 -8.84
N GLY A 43 -6.63 28.91 -9.47
CA GLY A 43 -5.59 27.87 -9.48
C GLY A 43 -5.12 27.49 -8.08
N LEU A 44 -4.97 28.46 -7.20
CA LEU A 44 -4.61 28.22 -5.81
C LEU A 44 -5.68 27.41 -5.06
N LEU A 45 -6.96 27.69 -5.29
CA LEU A 45 -8.06 26.87 -4.73
C LEU A 45 -8.00 25.45 -5.27
N LEU A 46 -7.72 25.26 -6.55
CA LEU A 46 -7.63 23.94 -7.19
C LEU A 46 -6.28 23.23 -6.94
N GLY A 47 -5.48 23.70 -5.98
CA GLY A 47 -4.29 23.00 -5.51
C GLY A 47 -2.99 23.33 -6.26
N VAL A 48 -2.97 24.34 -7.11
CA VAL A 48 -1.72 24.80 -7.74
C VAL A 48 -0.71 25.24 -6.67
N ARG A 49 0.58 25.01 -6.94
CA ARG A 49 1.65 25.38 -6.03
C ARG A 49 1.65 26.89 -5.76
N ALA A 50 1.65 27.24 -4.48
CA ALA A 50 1.70 28.64 -4.06
C ALA A 50 3.09 29.23 -4.26
N ASP A 51 3.13 30.48 -4.76
CA ASP A 51 4.31 31.31 -4.85
C ASP A 51 4.15 32.54 -3.93
N ALA A 52 5.16 32.83 -3.11
CA ALA A 52 5.16 33.98 -2.21
C ALA A 52 5.05 35.31 -2.97
N SER A 53 5.49 35.38 -4.24
CA SER A 53 5.36 36.55 -5.10
C SER A 53 3.92 36.95 -5.40
N LEU A 54 2.98 36.05 -5.21
CA LEU A 54 1.54 36.33 -5.34
C LEU A 54 0.97 37.11 -4.15
N VAL A 55 1.67 37.22 -3.03
CA VAL A 55 1.26 38.07 -1.92
C VAL A 55 1.48 39.53 -2.26
N ARG A 56 0.45 40.36 -2.05
CA ARG A 56 0.52 41.79 -2.32
C ARG A 56 1.67 42.45 -1.55
N ASN A 57 2.43 43.31 -2.20
CA ASN A 57 3.52 44.06 -1.58
C ASN A 57 3.05 44.81 -0.33
N GLY A 58 3.75 44.64 0.79
CA GLY A 58 3.40 45.25 2.07
C GLY A 58 2.37 44.50 2.90
N GLN A 59 1.91 43.32 2.42
CA GLN A 59 1.02 42.46 3.17
C GLN A 59 1.72 41.18 3.64
N ASP A 60 1.32 40.65 4.79
CA ASP A 60 1.91 39.44 5.36
C ASP A 60 1.35 38.16 4.73
N LYS A 61 0.13 38.23 4.18
CA LYS A 61 -0.57 37.08 3.63
C LYS A 61 -1.54 37.45 2.52
N ALA A 62 -1.76 36.54 1.60
CA ALA A 62 -2.86 36.53 0.64
C ALA A 62 -3.87 35.43 1.01
N LEU A 63 -5.14 35.66 0.69
CA LEU A 63 -6.24 34.77 1.00
C LEU A 63 -7.14 34.63 -0.19
N VAL A 64 -7.44 33.39 -0.55
CA VAL A 64 -8.42 33.06 -1.61
C VAL A 64 -9.45 32.11 -1.02
N GLN A 65 -10.71 32.45 -1.18
CA GLN A 65 -11.84 31.65 -0.72
C GLN A 65 -12.77 31.37 -1.90
N GLY A 66 -13.22 30.12 -1.99
CA GLY A 66 -14.27 29.68 -2.91
C GLY A 66 -15.44 29.10 -2.14
N ARG A 67 -16.67 29.45 -2.58
CA ARG A 67 -17.90 28.81 -2.18
C ARG A 67 -18.39 27.95 -3.34
N TRP A 68 -18.78 26.74 -3.04
CA TRP A 68 -19.11 25.73 -4.06
C TRP A 68 -20.43 25.05 -3.69
N GLU A 69 -21.35 25.04 -4.61
CA GLU A 69 -22.49 24.13 -4.54
C GLU A 69 -22.02 22.74 -4.96
N VAL A 70 -22.21 21.74 -4.08
CA VAL A 70 -21.67 20.38 -4.25
C VAL A 70 -22.77 19.34 -4.21
N GLY A 71 -22.53 18.18 -4.85
CA GLY A 71 -23.41 17.02 -4.79
C GLY A 71 -23.06 16.08 -3.63
N GLU A 72 -23.92 15.08 -3.40
CA GLU A 72 -23.83 14.12 -2.28
C GLU A 72 -22.44 13.45 -2.15
N ASN A 73 -21.87 12.96 -3.25
CA ASN A 73 -20.55 12.29 -3.21
C ASN A 73 -19.43 13.20 -2.66
N THR A 74 -19.48 14.51 -3.03
CA THR A 74 -18.50 15.47 -2.53
C THR A 74 -18.77 15.83 -1.07
N ALA A 75 -20.04 15.93 -0.70
CA ALA A 75 -20.47 16.17 0.68
C ALA A 75 -19.98 15.05 1.61
N GLU A 76 -20.23 13.80 1.27
CA GLU A 76 -19.75 12.63 2.03
C GLU A 76 -18.21 12.62 2.16
N ALA A 77 -17.47 12.98 1.08
CA ALA A 77 -16.03 13.06 1.12
C ALA A 77 -15.52 14.17 2.04
N VAL A 78 -16.22 15.30 2.14
CA VAL A 78 -15.91 16.41 3.06
C VAL A 78 -16.18 16.00 4.50
N GLU A 79 -17.30 15.38 4.79
CA GLU A 79 -17.65 14.87 6.12
C GLU A 79 -16.65 13.81 6.60
N ALA A 80 -16.21 12.90 5.72
CA ALA A 80 -15.19 11.91 6.03
C ALA A 80 -13.83 12.54 6.42
N LEU A 81 -13.56 13.78 5.97
CA LEU A 81 -12.40 14.58 6.37
C LEU A 81 -12.63 15.36 7.67
N GLY A 82 -13.83 15.30 8.24
CA GLY A 82 -14.24 16.05 9.43
C GLY A 82 -14.60 17.51 9.14
N GLY A 83 -14.88 17.86 7.87
CA GLY A 83 -15.31 19.19 7.44
C GLY A 83 -16.84 19.32 7.48
N ASP A 84 -17.30 20.55 7.61
CA ASP A 84 -18.73 20.90 7.58
C ASP A 84 -19.11 21.59 6.26
N LEU A 85 -20.37 21.46 5.89
CA LEU A 85 -21.00 22.19 4.77
C LEU A 85 -21.94 23.27 5.33
N ASP A 86 -21.95 24.45 4.70
CA ASP A 86 -22.96 25.46 4.96
C ASP A 86 -24.27 25.04 4.25
N ASP A 87 -25.40 25.13 4.94
CA ASP A 87 -26.74 24.79 4.40
C ASP A 87 -26.84 23.39 3.71
N GLU A 88 -26.03 22.40 4.19
CA GLU A 88 -25.95 21.00 3.71
C GLU A 88 -25.43 20.80 2.27
N VAL A 89 -25.26 21.86 1.49
CA VAL A 89 -24.86 21.79 0.07
C VAL A 89 -23.74 22.76 -0.32
N GLU A 90 -23.41 23.74 0.52
CA GLU A 90 -22.40 24.74 0.19
C GLU A 90 -21.06 24.43 0.88
N LEU A 91 -20.06 24.12 0.08
CA LEU A 91 -18.70 23.88 0.54
C LEU A 91 -17.87 25.15 0.52
N VAL A 92 -17.26 25.51 1.64
CA VAL A 92 -16.30 26.60 1.71
C VAL A 92 -14.88 26.06 1.66
N THR A 93 -14.11 26.51 0.67
CA THR A 93 -12.68 26.22 0.54
C THR A 93 -11.86 27.48 0.71
N LEU A 94 -10.71 27.36 1.39
CA LEU A 94 -9.83 28.51 1.66
C LEU A 94 -8.37 28.13 1.38
N ARG A 95 -7.68 29.04 0.70
CA ARG A 95 -6.24 28.97 0.48
C ARG A 95 -5.58 30.21 1.05
N GLN A 96 -4.64 30.03 1.98
CA GLN A 96 -3.83 31.11 2.55
C GLN A 96 -2.37 30.94 2.17
N ILE A 97 -1.72 32.01 1.72
CA ILE A 97 -0.30 32.06 1.42
C ILE A 97 0.33 33.17 2.23
N SER A 98 1.45 32.91 2.90
CA SER A 98 2.22 33.95 3.57
C SER A 98 3.33 34.52 2.66
N SER A 99 3.75 35.76 2.91
CA SER A 99 4.90 36.39 2.26
C SER A 99 6.22 35.62 2.44
N GLN A 100 6.27 34.69 3.41
CA GLN A 100 7.40 33.77 3.67
C GLN A 100 7.28 32.44 2.91
N GLY A 101 6.29 32.26 2.02
CA GLY A 101 6.08 31.06 1.22
C GLY A 101 5.35 29.91 1.92
N ARG A 102 4.89 30.07 3.17
CA ARG A 102 4.06 29.06 3.84
C ARG A 102 2.65 29.10 3.27
N SER A 103 2.09 27.92 3.00
CA SER A 103 0.76 27.80 2.44
C SER A 103 -0.09 26.83 3.25
N ARG A 104 -1.37 27.21 3.45
CA ARG A 104 -2.37 26.41 4.15
C ARG A 104 -3.63 26.31 3.31
N ALA A 105 -4.31 25.17 3.41
CA ALA A 105 -5.60 24.96 2.75
C ALA A 105 -6.59 24.42 3.77
N THR A 106 -7.86 24.86 3.66
CA THR A 106 -8.96 24.33 4.46
C THR A 106 -10.14 23.97 3.56
N ILE A 107 -10.87 22.94 3.92
CA ILE A 107 -12.10 22.47 3.29
C ILE A 107 -13.13 22.32 4.41
N GLY A 108 -14.30 22.96 4.28
CA GLY A 108 -15.35 22.87 5.31
C GLY A 108 -14.84 23.22 6.72
N GLY A 109 -13.96 24.23 6.84
CA GLY A 109 -13.40 24.67 8.11
C GLY A 109 -12.18 23.83 8.61
N VAL A 110 -11.91 22.65 8.06
CA VAL A 110 -10.81 21.77 8.50
C VAL A 110 -9.56 21.98 7.66
N GLN A 111 -8.39 22.06 8.33
CA GLN A 111 -7.12 22.18 7.64
C GLN A 111 -6.70 20.83 7.05
N VAL A 112 -6.44 20.79 5.74
CA VAL A 112 -6.07 19.59 4.99
C VAL A 112 -4.81 19.81 4.15
N PRO A 113 -4.13 18.73 3.70
CA PRO A 113 -3.07 18.83 2.69
C PRO A 113 -3.60 19.41 1.38
N VAL A 114 -2.74 20.15 0.66
CA VAL A 114 -3.11 20.74 -0.65
C VAL A 114 -3.49 19.67 -1.68
N SER A 115 -2.86 18.52 -1.64
CA SER A 115 -3.20 17.38 -2.50
C SER A 115 -4.63 16.87 -2.28
N THR A 116 -5.13 16.90 -1.05
CA THR A 116 -6.50 16.54 -0.72
C THR A 116 -7.50 17.53 -1.33
N VAL A 117 -7.20 18.85 -1.24
CA VAL A 117 -8.00 19.89 -1.91
C VAL A 117 -8.01 19.67 -3.42
N ALA A 118 -6.82 19.44 -4.01
CA ALA A 118 -6.69 19.22 -5.46
C ALA A 118 -7.49 17.99 -5.93
N GLY A 119 -7.47 16.91 -5.17
CA GLY A 119 -8.23 15.70 -5.48
C GLY A 119 -9.74 15.93 -5.43
N LEU A 120 -10.22 16.53 -4.34
CA LEU A 120 -11.66 16.77 -4.14
C LEU A 120 -12.25 17.77 -5.15
N LEU A 121 -11.51 18.84 -5.46
CA LEU A 121 -12.01 19.89 -6.37
C LEU A 121 -11.77 19.57 -7.85
N ALA A 122 -11.00 18.52 -8.18
CA ALA A 122 -10.75 18.11 -9.57
C ALA A 122 -12.03 17.73 -10.33
N ASP A 123 -13.02 17.19 -9.60
CA ASP A 123 -14.33 16.82 -10.16
C ASP A 123 -15.29 18.02 -10.25
N LEU A 124 -14.99 19.13 -9.58
CA LEU A 124 -15.85 20.33 -9.56
C LEU A 124 -15.41 21.41 -10.55
N ALA A 125 -14.07 21.55 -10.77
CA ALA A 125 -13.57 22.62 -11.63
C ALA A 125 -12.26 22.27 -12.32
N THR A 126 -12.12 22.79 -13.54
CA THR A 126 -10.88 22.68 -14.34
C THR A 126 -10.49 24.05 -14.89
N ILE A 127 -9.19 24.39 -14.77
CA ILE A 127 -8.64 25.62 -15.36
C ILE A 127 -7.88 25.27 -16.64
N HIS A 128 -8.19 25.98 -17.72
CA HIS A 128 -7.49 25.90 -19.00
C HIS A 128 -6.68 27.17 -19.25
N GLY A 129 -5.42 27.18 -18.84
CA GLY A 129 -4.52 28.32 -18.95
C GLY A 129 -3.05 27.94 -19.10
N GLN A 130 -2.14 28.93 -19.13
CA GLN A 130 -0.70 28.72 -19.34
C GLN A 130 -0.04 27.75 -18.34
N SER A 131 -0.45 27.74 -17.09
CA SER A 131 0.11 26.86 -16.05
C SER A 131 -0.31 25.40 -16.19
N GLU A 132 -1.37 25.10 -16.94
CA GLU A 132 -1.87 23.75 -17.17
C GLU A 132 -1.52 23.18 -18.56
N GLN A 133 -0.74 23.88 -19.36
CA GLN A 133 -0.25 23.37 -20.66
C GLN A 133 0.45 22.00 -20.53
N THR A 134 0.90 21.65 -19.32
CA THR A 134 1.55 20.38 -19.01
C THR A 134 0.57 19.21 -18.77
N ARG A 135 -0.69 19.45 -18.40
CA ARG A 135 -1.60 18.36 -18.03
C ARG A 135 -2.12 17.53 -19.21
N LEU A 136 -2.53 18.15 -20.32
CA LEU A 136 -2.95 17.40 -21.52
C LEU A 136 -1.77 16.75 -22.27
N SER A 137 -0.54 17.04 -21.88
CA SER A 137 0.67 16.45 -22.47
C SER A 137 1.11 15.14 -21.79
N THR A 138 0.44 14.71 -20.72
CA THR A 138 0.75 13.42 -20.07
C THR A 138 -0.13 12.29 -20.61
N PRO A 139 0.44 11.10 -20.88
CA PRO A 139 -0.30 9.95 -21.37
C PRO A 139 -1.46 9.54 -20.45
N GLU A 140 -1.30 9.72 -19.14
CA GLU A 140 -2.31 9.39 -18.13
C GLU A 140 -3.59 10.22 -18.31
N ARG A 141 -3.44 11.55 -18.49
CA ARG A 141 -4.58 12.46 -18.71
C ARG A 141 -5.22 12.26 -20.07
N GLN A 142 -4.44 11.94 -21.10
CA GLN A 142 -4.95 11.60 -22.41
C GLN A 142 -5.78 10.32 -22.39
N ARG A 143 -5.35 9.33 -21.59
CA ARG A 143 -6.12 8.12 -21.34
C ARG A 143 -7.40 8.42 -20.59
N GLU A 144 -7.35 9.19 -19.50
CA GLU A 144 -8.53 9.56 -18.71
C GLU A 144 -9.59 10.27 -19.56
N LEU A 145 -9.17 11.19 -20.43
CA LEU A 145 -10.05 11.88 -21.36
C LEU A 145 -10.70 10.91 -22.37
N LEU A 146 -9.92 10.00 -22.92
CA LEU A 146 -10.44 8.99 -23.83
C LEU A 146 -11.37 8.01 -23.10
N ASP A 147 -11.02 7.59 -21.89
CA ASP A 147 -11.83 6.68 -21.07
C ASP A 147 -13.17 7.34 -20.66
N ALA A 148 -13.15 8.63 -20.35
CA ALA A 148 -14.39 9.39 -20.10
C ALA A 148 -15.32 9.35 -21.31
N PHE A 149 -14.80 9.52 -22.53
CA PHE A 149 -15.59 9.46 -23.76
C PHE A 149 -16.00 8.04 -24.15
N ALA A 150 -15.10 7.06 -23.98
CA ALA A 150 -15.32 5.66 -24.32
C ALA A 150 -16.25 4.93 -23.36
N ALA A 151 -16.24 5.34 -22.08
CA ALA A 151 -16.92 4.71 -20.96
C ALA A 151 -16.82 3.16 -21.00
N PRO A 152 -15.58 2.56 -20.99
CA PRO A 152 -15.42 1.12 -21.14
C PRO A 152 -16.06 0.39 -19.95
N ALA A 153 -17.14 -0.35 -20.16
CA ALA A 153 -17.93 -0.99 -19.10
C ALA A 153 -17.10 -1.91 -18.18
N ALA A 154 -16.05 -2.54 -18.72
CA ALA A 154 -15.19 -3.46 -17.96
C ALA A 154 -14.07 -2.78 -17.15
N LEU A 155 -13.89 -1.46 -17.23
CA LEU A 155 -12.70 -0.80 -16.66
C LEU A 155 -12.62 -0.89 -15.12
N GLU A 156 -13.74 -0.71 -14.44
CA GLU A 156 -13.78 -0.75 -12.96
C GLU A 156 -13.60 -2.18 -12.43
N GLU A 157 -14.17 -3.17 -13.09
CA GLU A 157 -13.96 -4.58 -12.77
C GLU A 157 -12.52 -4.98 -13.01
N TYR A 158 -11.97 -4.61 -14.17
CA TYR A 158 -10.57 -4.82 -14.50
C TYR A 158 -9.60 -4.25 -13.44
N ARG A 159 -9.86 -3.04 -12.93
CA ARG A 159 -9.02 -2.42 -11.89
C ARG A 159 -9.02 -3.22 -10.59
N ARG A 160 -10.17 -3.73 -10.18
CA ARG A 160 -10.29 -4.59 -8.98
C ARG A 160 -9.56 -5.90 -9.17
N ASP A 161 -9.78 -6.56 -10.30
CA ASP A 161 -9.16 -7.85 -10.63
C ASP A 161 -7.63 -7.72 -10.77
N PHE A 162 -7.15 -6.62 -11.37
CA PHE A 162 -5.72 -6.34 -11.47
C PHE A 162 -5.08 -6.13 -10.10
N ALA A 163 -5.74 -5.41 -9.19
CA ALA A 163 -5.25 -5.22 -7.83
C ALA A 163 -5.23 -6.55 -7.05
N GLU A 164 -6.26 -7.39 -7.20
CA GLU A 164 -6.33 -8.72 -6.59
C GLU A 164 -5.23 -9.63 -7.16
N HIS A 165 -5.09 -9.71 -8.48
CA HIS A 165 -4.05 -10.51 -9.14
C HIS A 165 -2.64 -10.11 -8.68
N ARG A 166 -2.37 -8.82 -8.58
CA ARG A 166 -1.09 -8.33 -8.11
C ARG A 166 -0.82 -8.76 -6.66
N ARG A 167 -1.81 -8.62 -5.77
CA ARG A 167 -1.69 -9.07 -4.38
C ARG A 167 -1.41 -10.58 -4.29
N ILE A 168 -2.13 -11.38 -5.09
CA ILE A 168 -1.95 -12.84 -5.13
C ILE A 168 -0.54 -13.20 -5.63
N THR A 169 -0.06 -12.54 -6.68
CA THR A 169 1.28 -12.82 -7.24
C THR A 169 2.40 -12.39 -6.31
N GLU A 170 2.23 -11.31 -5.54
CA GLU A 170 3.17 -10.89 -4.49
C GLU A 170 3.20 -11.93 -3.36
N GLU A 171 2.03 -12.37 -2.83
CA GLU A 171 1.90 -13.43 -1.81
C GLU A 171 2.52 -14.76 -2.28
N LEU A 172 2.24 -15.16 -3.52
CA LEU A 172 2.78 -16.37 -4.12
C LEU A 172 4.31 -16.33 -4.23
N ALA A 173 4.88 -15.22 -4.68
CA ALA A 173 6.32 -15.05 -4.78
C ALA A 173 7.02 -15.13 -3.42
N GLU A 174 6.41 -14.59 -2.36
CA GLU A 174 6.91 -14.68 -0.99
C GLU A 174 6.88 -16.14 -0.50
N LEU A 175 5.76 -16.83 -0.63
CA LEU A 175 5.62 -18.24 -0.27
C LEU A 175 6.57 -19.16 -1.07
N GLU A 176 6.76 -18.93 -2.36
CA GLU A 176 7.68 -19.71 -3.19
C GLU A 176 9.16 -19.43 -2.87
N SER A 177 9.52 -18.22 -2.49
CA SER A 177 10.89 -17.88 -2.09
C SER A 177 11.33 -18.63 -0.84
N GLU A 178 10.39 -18.96 0.05
CA GLU A 178 10.62 -19.71 1.28
C GLU A 178 10.51 -21.23 1.11
N ALA A 179 10.01 -21.73 -0.03
CA ALA A 179 9.70 -23.15 -0.25
C ALA A 179 10.90 -24.08 0.00
N MET A 180 12.12 -23.71 -0.44
CA MET A 180 13.33 -24.50 -0.20
C MET A 180 13.73 -24.54 1.28
N SER A 181 13.48 -23.47 2.04
CA SER A 181 13.73 -23.43 3.49
C SER A 181 12.71 -24.28 4.24
N ARG A 182 11.44 -24.17 3.86
CA ARG A 182 10.35 -24.98 4.40
C ARG A 182 10.59 -26.48 4.18
N ALA A 183 10.94 -26.89 2.96
CA ALA A 183 11.17 -28.30 2.66
C ALA A 183 12.26 -28.91 3.57
N ARG A 184 13.35 -28.18 3.82
CA ARG A 184 14.39 -28.63 4.74
C ARG A 184 13.91 -28.71 6.18
N GLU A 185 13.11 -27.74 6.63
CA GLU A 185 12.51 -27.73 7.97
C GLU A 185 11.57 -28.92 8.13
N ILE A 186 10.71 -29.20 7.15
CA ILE A 186 9.83 -30.38 7.12
C ILE A 186 10.62 -31.68 7.25
N ASP A 187 11.70 -31.85 6.48
CA ASP A 187 12.52 -33.06 6.53
C ASP A 187 13.16 -33.26 7.90
N VAL A 188 13.66 -32.19 8.53
CA VAL A 188 14.25 -32.25 9.88
C VAL A 188 13.20 -32.60 10.93
N LEU A 189 12.02 -32.00 10.87
CA LEU A 189 10.95 -32.25 11.82
C LEU A 189 10.39 -33.68 11.68
N ARG A 190 10.14 -34.16 10.46
CA ARG A 190 9.69 -35.53 10.19
C ARG A 190 10.69 -36.55 10.69
N PHE A 191 11.96 -36.38 10.35
CA PHE A 191 13.02 -37.27 10.82
C PHE A 191 13.10 -37.33 12.34
N GLY A 192 13.03 -36.18 13.02
CA GLY A 192 13.04 -36.12 14.48
C GLY A 192 11.82 -36.80 15.13
N LEU A 193 10.63 -36.61 14.57
CA LEU A 193 9.41 -37.26 15.04
C LEU A 193 9.47 -38.79 14.84
N GLU A 194 9.96 -39.27 13.69
CA GLU A 194 10.16 -40.70 13.42
C GLU A 194 11.15 -41.35 14.40
N GLU A 195 12.28 -40.69 14.72
CA GLU A 195 13.22 -41.19 15.73
C GLU A 195 12.60 -41.28 17.13
N ILE A 196 11.82 -40.24 17.53
CA ILE A 196 11.16 -40.25 18.85
C ILE A 196 10.07 -41.30 18.91
N GLU A 197 9.26 -41.43 17.84
CA GLU A 197 8.21 -42.45 17.77
C GLU A 197 8.79 -43.86 17.79
N ALA A 198 9.87 -44.14 17.09
CA ALA A 198 10.55 -45.45 17.09
C ALA A 198 11.04 -45.84 18.47
N VAL A 199 11.54 -44.90 19.27
CA VAL A 199 11.98 -45.15 20.65
C VAL A 199 10.79 -45.16 21.62
N ASN A 200 9.72 -44.40 21.35
CA ASN A 200 8.51 -44.26 22.15
C ASN A 200 8.83 -43.97 23.63
N PRO A 201 9.46 -42.87 23.98
CA PRO A 201 9.81 -42.49 25.35
C PRO A 201 8.56 -42.15 26.14
N ARG A 202 8.59 -42.41 27.46
CA ARG A 202 7.51 -42.08 28.39
C ARG A 202 7.97 -41.06 29.41
N GLU A 203 7.07 -40.17 29.80
CA GLU A 203 7.35 -39.16 30.81
C GLU A 203 7.88 -39.77 32.11
N GLY A 204 9.03 -39.26 32.60
CA GLY A 204 9.69 -39.75 33.81
C GLY A 204 10.42 -41.10 33.68
N GLU A 205 10.46 -41.69 32.46
CA GLU A 205 11.12 -42.99 32.23
C GLU A 205 12.62 -42.94 32.49
N ASP A 206 13.29 -41.91 32.15
CA ASP A 206 14.71 -41.68 32.35
C ASP A 206 15.08 -41.62 33.82
N GLU A 207 14.29 -40.90 34.63
CA GLU A 207 14.49 -40.85 36.09
C GLU A 207 14.25 -42.21 36.75
N ALA A 208 13.17 -42.89 36.34
CA ALA A 208 12.82 -44.20 36.85
C ALA A 208 13.90 -45.25 36.56
N LEU A 209 14.42 -45.27 35.31
CA LEU A 209 15.52 -46.17 34.89
C LEU A 209 16.86 -45.80 35.53
N ALA A 210 17.12 -44.51 35.78
CA ALA A 210 18.34 -44.10 36.50
C ALA A 210 18.30 -44.61 37.95
N ALA A 211 17.19 -44.47 38.65
CA ALA A 211 17.00 -44.98 39.98
C ALA A 211 17.08 -46.55 40.05
N GLU A 212 16.53 -47.21 39.01
CA GLU A 212 16.61 -48.69 38.90
C GLU A 212 18.05 -49.13 38.63
N ALA A 213 18.79 -48.47 37.76
CA ALA A 213 20.18 -48.81 37.48
C ALA A 213 21.08 -48.70 38.71
N VAL A 214 20.88 -47.70 39.57
CA VAL A 214 21.60 -47.57 40.84
C VAL A 214 21.29 -48.76 41.76
N ARG A 215 20.02 -49.12 41.93
CA ARG A 215 19.62 -50.24 42.76
C ARG A 215 20.20 -51.59 42.28
N LEU A 216 20.24 -51.80 40.96
CA LEU A 216 20.79 -53.03 40.37
C LEU A 216 22.34 -53.08 40.53
N ALA A 217 23.02 -51.97 40.40
CA ALA A 217 24.47 -51.87 40.62
C ALA A 217 24.80 -52.14 42.10
N ASP A 218 24.06 -51.54 43.03
CA ASP A 218 24.23 -51.76 44.46
C ASP A 218 24.06 -53.25 44.84
N ALA A 219 23.05 -53.93 44.23
CA ALA A 219 22.79 -55.34 44.46
C ALA A 219 23.94 -56.24 43.96
N ASP A 220 24.56 -55.92 42.81
CA ASP A 220 25.72 -56.60 42.27
C ASP A 220 26.95 -56.41 43.14
N ASP A 221 27.22 -55.21 43.59
CA ASP A 221 28.35 -54.92 44.48
C ASP A 221 28.24 -55.66 45.82
N LEU A 222 27.02 -55.65 46.41
CA LEU A 222 26.75 -56.38 47.67
C LEU A 222 26.95 -57.88 47.48
N LYS A 223 26.51 -58.45 46.36
CA LYS A 223 26.71 -59.86 46.04
C LYS A 223 28.18 -60.21 45.85
N ALA A 224 28.92 -59.37 45.12
CA ALA A 224 30.36 -59.54 44.93
C ALA A 224 31.13 -59.52 46.24
N LEU A 225 30.77 -58.58 47.16
CA LEU A 225 31.37 -58.53 48.50
C LEU A 225 31.05 -59.77 49.34
N ALA A 226 29.80 -60.21 49.34
CA ALA A 226 29.35 -61.42 50.06
C ALA A 226 30.05 -62.69 49.50
N MET A 227 30.20 -62.77 48.18
CA MET A 227 30.92 -63.90 47.53
C MET A 227 32.43 -63.86 47.88
N THR A 228 33.04 -62.71 47.92
CA THR A 228 34.44 -62.53 48.34
C THR A 228 34.64 -63.00 49.79
N ALA A 229 33.71 -62.58 50.68
CA ALA A 229 33.72 -63.03 52.07
C ALA A 229 33.57 -64.60 52.18
N ARG A 230 32.60 -65.16 51.42
CA ARG A 230 32.41 -66.62 51.36
C ARG A 230 33.63 -67.35 50.92
N VAL A 231 34.24 -66.93 49.80
CA VAL A 231 35.47 -67.55 49.26
C VAL A 231 36.65 -67.46 50.25
N THR A 232 36.79 -66.32 50.91
CA THR A 232 37.87 -66.15 51.93
C THR A 232 37.65 -67.03 53.14
N LEU A 233 36.42 -67.22 53.57
CA LEU A 233 36.15 -68.11 54.72
C LEU A 233 36.18 -69.59 54.38
N SER A 234 35.59 -70.02 53.27
CA SER A 234 35.36 -71.43 52.94
C SER A 234 36.32 -72.02 51.89
N GLY A 235 36.98 -71.15 51.11
CA GLY A 235 37.74 -71.51 49.92
C GLY A 235 36.93 -71.35 48.61
N SER A 236 37.64 -71.46 47.48
CA SER A 236 37.05 -71.45 46.13
C SER A 236 36.77 -72.89 45.69
N GLU A 237 35.65 -73.08 44.99
CA GLU A 237 35.32 -74.34 44.33
C GLU A 237 36.23 -74.58 43.09
N GLU A 238 36.72 -73.49 42.49
CA GLU A 238 37.57 -73.53 41.28
C GLU A 238 39.04 -73.71 41.60
N ASP A 239 39.51 -73.32 42.80
CA ASP A 239 40.89 -73.46 43.27
C ASP A 239 40.88 -74.09 44.66
N LEU A 240 40.94 -75.43 44.70
CA LEU A 240 40.97 -76.23 45.92
C LEU A 240 42.23 -76.07 46.78
N ASP A 241 43.30 -75.55 46.20
CA ASP A 241 44.58 -75.32 46.89
C ASP A 241 44.66 -73.90 47.48
N ALA A 242 43.72 -73.06 47.18
CA ALA A 242 43.70 -71.70 47.74
C ALA A 242 43.47 -71.70 49.25
N PRO A 243 44.26 -70.93 50.00
CA PRO A 243 44.11 -70.92 51.47
C PRO A 243 42.79 -70.27 51.88
N SER A 244 42.03 -71.04 52.66
CA SER A 244 40.81 -70.50 53.30
C SER A 244 40.96 -70.45 54.82
N ALA A 245 40.20 -69.54 55.44
CA ALA A 245 40.20 -69.38 56.88
C ALA A 245 39.90 -70.74 57.59
N LEU A 246 38.85 -71.44 57.13
CA LEU A 246 38.48 -72.77 57.63
C LEU A 246 39.63 -73.81 57.39
N GLY A 247 40.28 -73.80 56.23
CA GLY A 247 41.37 -74.69 55.92
C GLY A 247 42.59 -74.45 56.82
N LEU A 248 42.94 -73.16 56.99
CA LEU A 248 44.08 -72.81 57.87
C LEU A 248 43.84 -73.11 59.35
N VAL A 249 42.58 -72.77 59.83
CA VAL A 249 42.21 -73.07 61.22
C VAL A 249 42.08 -74.57 61.42
N GLY A 250 41.56 -75.35 60.45
CA GLY A 250 41.50 -76.80 60.48
C GLY A 250 42.88 -77.46 60.54
N ALA A 251 43.88 -76.94 59.76
CA ALA A 251 45.28 -77.42 59.83
C ALA A 251 45.95 -77.13 61.19
N ALA A 252 45.72 -75.93 61.72
CA ALA A 252 46.19 -75.49 63.02
C ALA A 252 45.56 -76.35 64.17
N ARG A 253 44.24 -76.63 64.06
CA ARG A 253 43.54 -77.50 65.00
C ARG A 253 44.15 -78.90 65.03
N LYS A 254 44.34 -79.51 63.88
CA LYS A 254 44.97 -80.83 63.76
C LYS A 254 46.35 -80.84 64.39
N ALA A 255 47.19 -79.83 64.20
CA ALA A 255 48.51 -79.70 64.80
C ALA A 255 48.40 -79.56 66.33
N LEU A 256 47.47 -78.77 66.88
CA LEU A 256 47.24 -78.63 68.33
C LEU A 256 46.64 -79.92 68.96
N GLU A 257 45.81 -80.59 68.28
CA GLU A 257 45.24 -81.92 68.74
C GLU A 257 46.44 -82.91 68.89
N THR A 258 47.29 -82.98 67.88
CA THR A 258 48.51 -83.84 67.93
C THR A 258 49.48 -83.38 69.02
N LEU A 259 49.60 -82.10 69.30
CA LEU A 259 50.44 -81.58 70.41
C LEU A 259 49.79 -81.93 71.75
N ALA A 260 48.49 -81.84 71.94
CA ALA A 260 47.76 -82.14 73.17
C ALA A 260 47.87 -83.60 73.53
N GLU A 261 48.01 -84.52 72.58
CA GLU A 261 48.32 -85.94 72.82
C GLU A 261 49.66 -86.15 73.54
N ARG A 262 50.61 -85.16 73.38
CA ARG A 262 51.97 -85.30 73.93
C ARG A 262 52.27 -84.39 75.13
N ASP A 263 51.52 -83.24 75.14
CA ASP A 263 51.65 -82.19 76.18
C ASP A 263 50.27 -81.83 76.76
N PRO A 264 49.94 -82.22 77.97
CA PRO A 264 48.60 -81.94 78.59
C PRO A 264 48.35 -80.40 78.75
N GLY A 265 49.40 -79.58 78.73
CA GLY A 265 49.30 -78.15 78.77
C GLY A 265 48.67 -77.55 77.49
N ALA A 266 48.66 -78.27 76.36
CA ALA A 266 48.10 -77.86 75.09
C ALA A 266 46.60 -78.22 74.93
N THR A 267 45.96 -78.97 75.84
CA THR A 267 44.59 -79.49 75.75
C THR A 267 43.61 -78.30 75.68
N ASP A 268 43.75 -77.23 76.45
CA ASP A 268 42.87 -76.08 76.45
C ASP A 268 43.01 -75.27 75.12
N LEU A 269 44.23 -75.19 74.57
CA LEU A 269 44.49 -74.55 73.27
C LEU A 269 43.76 -75.31 72.11
N ALA A 270 43.84 -76.64 72.08
CA ALA A 270 43.15 -77.47 71.10
C ALA A 270 41.66 -77.37 71.22
N ARG A 271 41.07 -77.37 72.45
CA ARG A 271 39.65 -77.19 72.69
C ARG A 271 39.19 -75.81 72.15
N ARG A 272 39.89 -74.74 72.50
CA ARG A 272 39.54 -73.36 72.05
C ARG A 272 39.61 -73.24 70.55
N LEU A 273 40.59 -73.86 69.89
CA LEU A 273 40.66 -73.77 68.41
C LEU A 273 39.56 -74.64 67.75
N THR A 274 39.18 -75.77 68.40
CA THR A 274 38.00 -76.55 67.95
C THR A 274 36.72 -75.74 68.03
N GLU A 275 36.49 -75.07 69.15
CA GLU A 275 35.30 -74.15 69.29
C GLU A 275 35.37 -73.05 68.25
N MET A 276 36.53 -72.44 67.98
CA MET A 276 36.69 -71.40 66.96
C MET A 276 36.42 -71.95 65.56
N ASN A 277 36.85 -73.18 65.26
CA ASN A 277 36.56 -73.84 63.97
C ASN A 277 35.03 -74.03 63.75
N TYR A 278 34.31 -74.41 64.81
CA TYR A 278 32.82 -74.55 64.73
C TYR A 278 32.14 -73.16 64.46
N LEU A 279 32.56 -72.12 65.19
CA LEU A 279 32.05 -70.77 64.99
C LEU A 279 32.32 -70.22 63.59
N LEU A 280 33.55 -70.52 63.08
CA LEU A 280 33.92 -70.13 61.72
C LEU A 280 33.11 -70.85 60.64
N THR A 281 32.83 -72.16 60.90
CA THR A 281 31.98 -72.97 60.00
C THR A 281 30.54 -72.43 59.94
N ASP A 282 30.01 -72.07 61.09
CA ASP A 282 28.67 -71.48 61.20
C ASP A 282 28.60 -70.14 60.50
N LEU A 283 29.53 -69.24 60.77
CA LEU A 283 29.66 -67.92 60.10
C LEU A 283 29.81 -68.10 58.57
N ALA A 284 30.62 -69.08 58.13
CA ALA A 284 30.81 -69.30 56.69
C ALA A 284 29.48 -69.78 56.02
N GLN A 285 28.62 -70.51 56.73
CA GLN A 285 27.33 -70.96 56.26
C GLN A 285 26.32 -69.79 56.22
N ASP A 286 26.36 -68.92 57.25
CA ASP A 286 25.51 -67.74 57.31
C ASP A 286 25.86 -66.79 56.15
N VAL A 287 27.14 -66.51 55.89
CA VAL A 287 27.59 -65.69 54.76
C VAL A 287 27.19 -66.30 53.41
N ALA A 288 27.30 -67.65 53.29
CA ALA A 288 26.91 -68.35 52.05
C ALA A 288 25.38 -68.24 51.82
N SER A 289 24.57 -68.33 52.89
CA SER A 289 23.12 -68.13 52.81
C SER A 289 22.78 -66.70 52.41
N HIS A 290 23.41 -65.72 53.09
CA HIS A 290 23.18 -64.29 52.77
C HIS A 290 23.60 -63.96 51.33
N ALA A 291 24.72 -64.49 50.83
CA ALA A 291 25.13 -64.30 49.43
C ALA A 291 24.15 -64.93 48.40
N ALA A 292 23.47 -66.03 48.79
CA ALA A 292 22.44 -66.68 47.94
C ALA A 292 21.13 -65.87 47.88
N ASP A 293 20.82 -65.15 48.98
CA ASP A 293 19.61 -64.31 49.07
C ASP A 293 19.73 -63.00 48.29
N LEU A 294 20.97 -62.55 47.99
CA LEU A 294 21.21 -61.37 47.18
C LEU A 294 20.96 -61.70 45.70
N VAL A 295 19.80 -61.24 45.19
CA VAL A 295 19.37 -61.41 43.79
C VAL A 295 20.01 -60.34 42.91
N ALA A 296 21.00 -60.73 42.12
CA ALA A 296 21.50 -59.93 41.01
C ALA A 296 20.78 -60.36 39.72
N ASP A 297 20.32 -59.43 38.93
CA ASP A 297 19.66 -59.66 37.64
C ASP A 297 20.46 -59.02 36.49
N PRO A 298 21.48 -59.70 35.96
CA PRO A 298 22.28 -59.16 34.87
C PRO A 298 21.51 -58.90 33.60
N LEU A 299 20.45 -59.69 33.29
CA LEU A 299 19.62 -59.47 32.10
C LEU A 299 18.80 -58.20 32.22
N ARG A 300 18.27 -57.93 33.42
CA ARG A 300 17.56 -56.66 33.66
C ARG A 300 18.50 -55.47 33.65
N GLN A 301 19.72 -55.60 34.18
CA GLN A 301 20.73 -54.57 34.15
C GLN A 301 21.10 -54.17 32.71
N GLU A 302 21.33 -55.20 31.85
CA GLU A 302 21.59 -54.97 30.41
C GLU A 302 20.40 -54.29 29.73
N ALA A 303 19.17 -54.77 29.95
CA ALA A 303 17.97 -54.15 29.40
C ALA A 303 17.76 -52.68 29.84
N VAL A 304 18.07 -52.36 31.11
CA VAL A 304 18.00 -50.99 31.64
C VAL A 304 19.09 -50.13 30.99
N ALA A 305 20.31 -50.67 30.84
CA ALA A 305 21.43 -49.94 30.19
C ALA A 305 21.12 -49.64 28.72
N ASP A 306 20.63 -50.61 27.97
CA ASP A 306 20.22 -50.47 26.58
C ASP A 306 19.11 -49.43 26.43
N ARG A 307 18.06 -49.50 27.26
CA ARG A 307 16.96 -48.55 27.22
C ARG A 307 17.40 -47.12 27.57
N ARG A 308 18.25 -46.96 28.58
CA ARG A 308 18.87 -45.69 28.91
C ARG A 308 19.74 -45.14 27.75
N GLY A 309 20.42 -46.03 27.05
CA GLY A 309 21.21 -45.67 25.85
C GLY A 309 20.32 -45.09 24.73
N GLN A 310 19.15 -45.71 24.50
CA GLN A 310 18.16 -45.23 23.54
C GLN A 310 17.60 -43.84 23.92
N LEU A 311 17.20 -43.67 25.19
CA LEU A 311 16.74 -42.38 25.69
C LEU A 311 17.81 -41.31 25.64
N ALA A 312 19.06 -41.63 26.00
CA ALA A 312 20.19 -40.72 25.95
C ALA A 312 20.55 -40.28 24.49
N ALA A 313 20.25 -41.09 23.50
CA ALA A 313 20.41 -40.73 22.11
C ALA A 313 19.38 -39.63 21.69
N LEU A 314 18.15 -39.71 22.19
CA LEU A 314 17.11 -38.73 21.96
C LEU A 314 17.37 -37.42 22.73
N THR A 315 17.68 -37.52 24.03
CA THR A 315 17.90 -36.33 24.86
C THR A 315 19.07 -35.48 24.36
N ARG A 316 20.12 -36.10 23.83
CA ARG A 316 21.24 -35.37 23.21
C ARG A 316 20.86 -34.52 22.00
N LYS A 317 19.76 -34.85 21.29
CA LYS A 317 19.34 -34.18 20.07
C LYS A 317 18.16 -33.21 20.31
N TYR A 318 17.24 -33.59 21.18
CA TYR A 318 15.92 -32.95 21.23
C TYR A 318 15.55 -32.31 22.57
N GLY A 319 16.35 -32.57 23.65
CA GLY A 319 16.09 -31.96 24.97
C GLY A 319 17.11 -32.44 26.00
N ASN A 320 17.05 -31.94 27.23
CA ASN A 320 17.97 -32.35 28.31
C ASN A 320 17.46 -33.60 29.04
N ASP A 321 16.16 -33.86 29.00
CA ASP A 321 15.46 -35.00 29.60
C ASP A 321 14.32 -35.48 28.68
N VAL A 322 13.65 -36.55 29.08
CA VAL A 322 12.55 -37.14 28.29
C VAL A 322 11.36 -36.21 28.21
N ALA A 323 11.09 -35.40 29.21
CA ALA A 323 9.98 -34.42 29.20
C ALA A 323 10.20 -33.37 28.11
N GLU A 324 11.40 -32.81 28.01
CA GLU A 324 11.74 -31.83 26.95
C GLU A 324 11.70 -32.47 25.55
N VAL A 325 12.09 -33.76 25.41
CA VAL A 325 11.97 -34.51 24.14
C VAL A 325 10.51 -34.61 23.70
N LEU A 326 9.60 -34.94 24.63
CA LEU A 326 8.16 -35.04 24.35
C LEU A 326 7.55 -33.66 24.03
N GLU A 327 7.99 -32.61 24.71
CA GLU A 327 7.56 -31.23 24.42
C GLU A 327 8.06 -30.79 23.03
N TRP A 328 9.31 -31.14 22.68
CA TRP A 328 9.81 -30.90 21.32
C TRP A 328 8.97 -31.62 20.28
N ALA A 329 8.58 -32.88 20.50
CA ALA A 329 7.73 -33.63 19.60
C ALA A 329 6.36 -32.98 19.41
N GLY A 330 5.75 -32.45 20.48
CA GLY A 330 4.51 -31.69 20.41
C GLY A 330 4.64 -30.44 19.53
N ARG A 331 5.64 -29.59 19.81
CA ARG A 331 5.92 -28.40 19.01
C ARG A 331 6.25 -28.72 17.54
N ALA A 332 7.01 -29.79 17.31
CA ALA A 332 7.36 -30.23 15.96
C ALA A 332 6.13 -30.69 15.16
N THR A 333 5.19 -31.35 15.82
CA THR A 333 3.93 -31.79 15.19
C THR A 333 3.05 -30.60 14.81
N GLU A 334 2.88 -29.61 15.70
CA GLU A 334 2.16 -28.37 15.41
C GLU A 334 2.81 -27.61 14.25
N ARG A 335 4.14 -27.46 14.30
CA ARG A 335 4.87 -26.75 13.26
C ARG A 335 4.81 -27.45 11.91
N LEU A 336 4.84 -28.77 11.88
CA LEU A 336 4.70 -29.53 10.63
C LEU A 336 3.33 -29.33 9.99
N ALA A 337 2.26 -29.29 10.79
CA ALA A 337 0.91 -29.02 10.28
C ALA A 337 0.77 -27.62 9.68
N GLU A 338 1.43 -26.59 10.28
CA GLU A 338 1.48 -25.25 9.71
C GLU A 338 2.21 -25.22 8.36
N LEU A 339 3.33 -25.94 8.24
CA LEU A 339 4.15 -25.96 7.03
C LEU A 339 3.49 -26.73 5.88
N ASP A 340 2.81 -27.81 6.15
CA ASP A 340 2.06 -28.59 5.16
C ASP A 340 0.86 -27.78 4.59
N GLY A 341 0.21 -26.92 5.40
CA GLY A 341 -0.88 -26.05 4.94
C GLY A 341 -0.44 -24.93 3.97
N ALA A 342 0.86 -24.61 3.92
CA ALA A 342 1.38 -23.62 3.00
C ALA A 342 1.44 -24.13 1.54
N ASP A 343 1.64 -25.41 1.31
CA ASP A 343 1.67 -25.98 -0.04
C ASP A 343 0.26 -25.99 -0.67
N ASP A 344 -0.77 -26.29 0.11
CA ASP A 344 -2.17 -26.19 -0.33
C ASP A 344 -2.53 -24.73 -0.66
N ARG A 345 -2.04 -23.79 0.13
CA ARG A 345 -2.25 -22.35 -0.13
C ARG A 345 -1.57 -21.88 -1.41
N ILE A 346 -0.36 -22.35 -1.71
CA ILE A 346 0.34 -22.06 -2.97
C ILE A 346 -0.48 -22.54 -4.17
N GLU A 347 -1.03 -23.74 -4.11
CA GLU A 347 -1.82 -24.29 -5.21
C GLU A 347 -3.12 -23.51 -5.42
N GLU A 348 -3.83 -23.16 -4.34
CA GLU A 348 -5.04 -22.31 -4.38
C GLU A 348 -4.73 -20.94 -5.03
N LEU A 349 -3.63 -20.30 -4.60
CA LEU A 349 -3.23 -19.00 -5.15
C LEU A 349 -2.84 -19.07 -6.62
N ARG A 350 -2.15 -20.14 -7.05
CA ARG A 350 -1.81 -20.37 -8.46
C ARG A 350 -3.05 -20.54 -9.33
N GLU A 351 -4.00 -21.33 -8.88
CA GLU A 351 -5.26 -21.53 -9.60
C GLU A 351 -6.03 -20.21 -9.71
N ARG A 352 -6.15 -19.47 -8.61
CA ARG A 352 -6.81 -18.15 -8.59
C ARG A 352 -6.09 -17.14 -9.48
N ALA A 353 -4.75 -17.07 -9.43
CA ALA A 353 -3.96 -16.20 -10.31
C ALA A 353 -4.18 -16.53 -11.79
N SER A 354 -4.22 -17.82 -12.15
CA SER A 354 -4.47 -18.26 -13.53
C SER A 354 -5.87 -17.89 -14.03
N VAL A 355 -6.88 -17.95 -13.17
CA VAL A 355 -8.26 -17.54 -13.53
C VAL A 355 -8.31 -16.03 -13.76
N LEU A 356 -7.72 -15.25 -12.84
CA LEU A 356 -7.67 -13.79 -12.97
C LEU A 356 -6.85 -13.35 -14.18
N ASP A 357 -5.77 -14.04 -14.50
CA ASP A 357 -4.91 -13.74 -15.65
C ASP A 357 -5.69 -13.79 -16.97
N LYS A 358 -6.51 -14.82 -17.17
CA LYS A 358 -7.40 -14.95 -18.33
C LYS A 358 -8.48 -13.88 -18.36
N ALA A 359 -9.12 -13.63 -17.21
CA ALA A 359 -10.16 -12.61 -17.11
C ALA A 359 -9.61 -11.21 -17.44
N LEU A 360 -8.39 -10.90 -16.96
CA LEU A 360 -7.69 -9.66 -17.24
C LEU A 360 -7.32 -9.51 -18.72
N ASP A 361 -6.90 -10.58 -19.40
CA ASP A 361 -6.60 -10.54 -20.83
C ASP A 361 -7.87 -10.26 -21.65
N ASP A 362 -8.96 -10.93 -21.34
CA ASP A 362 -10.25 -10.74 -22.03
C ASP A 362 -10.80 -9.33 -21.81
N ALA A 363 -10.76 -8.84 -20.57
CA ALA A 363 -11.20 -7.50 -20.21
C ALA A 363 -10.32 -6.41 -20.86
N ALA A 364 -8.97 -6.59 -20.82
CA ALA A 364 -8.04 -5.67 -21.48
C ALA A 364 -8.31 -5.57 -22.98
N ALA A 365 -8.54 -6.69 -23.66
CA ALA A 365 -8.90 -6.70 -25.09
C ALA A 365 -10.23 -5.96 -25.37
N GLY A 366 -11.21 -6.11 -24.48
CA GLY A 366 -12.48 -5.37 -24.52
C GLY A 366 -12.30 -3.87 -24.37
N ILE A 367 -11.51 -3.44 -23.35
CA ILE A 367 -11.17 -2.05 -23.09
C ILE A 367 -10.44 -1.43 -24.29
N SER A 368 -9.43 -2.13 -24.83
CA SER A 368 -8.66 -1.67 -25.99
C SER A 368 -9.54 -1.47 -27.23
N ARG A 369 -10.53 -2.32 -27.44
CA ARG A 369 -11.48 -2.19 -28.55
C ARG A 369 -12.35 -0.94 -28.37
N ALA A 370 -12.95 -0.76 -27.19
CA ALA A 370 -13.75 0.43 -26.87
C ALA A 370 -12.94 1.73 -27.03
N ARG A 371 -11.68 1.74 -26.59
CA ARG A 371 -10.78 2.88 -26.75
C ARG A 371 -10.48 3.20 -28.22
N ARG A 372 -10.19 2.20 -29.06
CA ARG A 372 -9.92 2.43 -30.48
C ARG A 372 -11.15 2.97 -31.23
N GLU A 373 -12.33 2.45 -30.93
CA GLU A 373 -13.60 2.95 -31.50
C GLU A 373 -13.88 4.39 -31.05
N ALA A 374 -13.68 4.66 -29.76
CA ALA A 374 -13.85 6.00 -29.19
C ALA A 374 -12.81 6.99 -29.73
N ALA A 375 -11.56 6.58 -29.89
CA ALA A 375 -10.47 7.39 -30.42
C ALA A 375 -10.80 7.94 -31.81
N GLY A 376 -11.31 7.09 -32.69
CA GLY A 376 -11.75 7.52 -34.04
C GLY A 376 -12.89 8.55 -33.98
N ARG A 377 -13.94 8.25 -33.22
CA ARG A 377 -15.08 9.16 -33.09
C ARG A 377 -14.74 10.50 -32.45
N LEU A 378 -13.94 10.47 -31.36
CA LEU A 378 -13.52 11.69 -30.65
C LEU A 378 -12.62 12.55 -31.53
N ALA A 379 -11.72 11.95 -32.28
CA ALA A 379 -10.84 12.64 -33.24
C ALA A 379 -11.65 13.33 -34.35
N GLU A 380 -12.66 12.68 -34.91
CA GLU A 380 -13.54 13.26 -35.94
C GLU A 380 -14.33 14.45 -35.39
N LEU A 381 -14.99 14.30 -34.24
CA LEU A 381 -15.77 15.34 -33.59
C LEU A 381 -14.91 16.56 -33.21
N ALA A 382 -13.76 16.32 -32.55
CA ALA A 382 -12.83 17.38 -32.19
C ALA A 382 -12.27 18.10 -33.41
N SER A 383 -11.92 17.37 -34.49
CA SER A 383 -11.44 17.99 -35.73
C SER A 383 -12.52 18.85 -36.41
N ALA A 384 -13.79 18.48 -36.30
CA ALA A 384 -14.90 19.30 -36.80
C ALA A 384 -15.00 20.63 -36.01
N GLU A 385 -14.88 20.58 -34.69
CA GLU A 385 -14.84 21.78 -33.85
C GLU A 385 -13.64 22.68 -34.15
N LEU A 386 -12.46 22.09 -34.35
CA LEU A 386 -11.24 22.85 -34.66
C LEU A 386 -11.32 23.64 -35.97
N LYS A 387 -12.03 23.11 -36.98
CA LYS A 387 -12.25 23.86 -38.25
C LYS A 387 -12.95 25.18 -38.01
N ALA A 388 -13.95 25.20 -37.15
CA ALA A 388 -14.69 26.44 -36.80
C ALA A 388 -13.85 27.38 -35.91
N LEU A 389 -12.88 26.86 -35.16
CA LEU A 389 -11.95 27.61 -34.31
C LEU A 389 -10.72 28.12 -35.09
N ALA A 390 -10.85 28.36 -36.40
CA ALA A 390 -9.79 28.80 -37.31
C ALA A 390 -8.59 27.86 -37.43
N MET A 391 -8.83 26.58 -37.29
CA MET A 391 -7.84 25.52 -37.50
C MET A 391 -8.33 24.51 -38.55
N PRO A 392 -8.62 24.96 -39.80
CA PRO A 392 -9.32 24.15 -40.80
C PRO A 392 -8.53 22.92 -41.27
N HIS A 393 -7.24 22.94 -41.06
CA HIS A 393 -6.32 21.87 -41.47
C HIS A 393 -5.79 21.05 -40.30
N ALA A 394 -6.13 21.44 -39.07
CA ALA A 394 -5.71 20.74 -37.88
C ALA A 394 -6.36 19.34 -37.82
N ARG A 395 -5.56 18.38 -37.42
CA ARG A 395 -5.99 17.00 -37.17
C ARG A 395 -5.53 16.54 -35.82
N LEU A 396 -6.45 15.93 -35.11
CA LEU A 396 -6.20 15.23 -33.86
C LEU A 396 -6.32 13.73 -34.10
N GLU A 397 -5.44 12.96 -33.49
CA GLU A 397 -5.46 11.52 -33.51
C GLU A 397 -5.12 10.99 -32.10
N PHE A 398 -5.93 10.08 -31.59
CA PHE A 398 -5.61 9.33 -30.38
C PHE A 398 -4.95 8.01 -30.79
N ALA A 399 -3.64 7.95 -30.72
CA ALA A 399 -2.87 6.74 -30.97
C ALA A 399 -3.02 5.79 -29.78
N VAL A 400 -3.69 4.65 -30.02
CA VAL A 400 -3.87 3.58 -29.03
C VAL A 400 -2.90 2.46 -29.36
N THR A 401 -1.80 2.37 -28.62
CA THR A 401 -0.75 1.37 -28.80
C THR A 401 -0.75 0.35 -27.69
N GLU A 402 -0.62 -0.93 -28.04
CA GLU A 402 -0.56 -2.01 -27.07
C GLU A 402 0.73 -1.95 -26.25
N THR A 403 0.61 -2.23 -24.95
CA THR A 403 1.71 -2.30 -23.99
C THR A 403 1.48 -3.43 -23.00
N SER A 404 2.41 -3.63 -22.06
CA SER A 404 2.19 -4.56 -20.95
C SER A 404 0.98 -4.13 -20.11
N ARG A 405 0.26 -5.12 -19.58
CA ARG A 405 -0.88 -4.89 -18.70
C ARG A 405 -0.49 -4.02 -17.50
N GLY A 406 -1.33 -3.07 -17.20
CA GLY A 406 -1.22 -2.19 -16.04
C GLY A 406 -2.58 -2.00 -15.37
N PRO A 407 -2.67 -1.16 -14.32
CA PRO A 407 -3.90 -0.98 -13.54
C PRO A 407 -5.08 -0.39 -14.33
N HIS A 408 -4.84 0.05 -15.57
CA HIS A 408 -5.85 0.69 -16.42
C HIS A 408 -6.00 0.03 -17.80
N GLY A 409 -5.60 -1.24 -17.94
CA GLY A 409 -5.62 -1.96 -19.21
C GLY A 409 -4.23 -2.19 -19.80
N ALA A 410 -4.19 -2.54 -21.08
CA ALA A 410 -2.97 -2.89 -21.80
C ALA A 410 -2.66 -1.88 -22.93
N ASP A 411 -3.09 -0.62 -22.80
CA ASP A 411 -2.89 0.40 -23.83
C ASP A 411 -2.10 1.60 -23.29
N ARG A 412 -1.24 2.12 -24.15
CA ARG A 412 -0.69 3.46 -24.05
C ARG A 412 -1.46 4.37 -25.01
N ILE A 413 -2.01 5.46 -24.47
CA ILE A 413 -2.75 6.46 -25.24
C ILE A 413 -1.86 7.68 -25.44
N GLU A 414 -1.75 8.15 -26.68
CA GLU A 414 -1.03 9.36 -27.02
C GLU A 414 -1.84 10.22 -27.98
N LEU A 415 -2.05 11.50 -27.60
CA LEU A 415 -2.74 12.48 -28.44
C LEU A 415 -1.71 13.13 -29.36
N VAL A 416 -1.86 12.80 -30.65
CA VAL A 416 -1.03 13.29 -31.74
C VAL A 416 -1.74 14.44 -32.45
N PHE A 417 -1.01 15.50 -32.72
CA PHE A 417 -1.53 16.70 -33.37
C PHE A 417 -0.75 17.03 -34.65
N THR A 418 -1.48 17.40 -35.70
CA THR A 418 -0.96 17.93 -36.94
C THR A 418 -1.59 19.27 -37.20
N ALA A 419 -0.83 20.36 -37.19
CA ALA A 419 -1.35 21.72 -37.33
C ALA A 419 -1.79 22.05 -38.77
N ASN A 420 -0.95 21.68 -39.76
CA ASN A 420 -1.16 22.02 -41.16
C ASN A 420 -0.75 20.85 -42.09
N PRO A 421 -1.30 20.80 -43.33
CA PRO A 421 -0.86 19.87 -44.34
C PRO A 421 0.64 19.97 -44.59
N GLY A 422 1.35 18.84 -44.51
CA GLY A 422 2.81 18.78 -44.67
C GLY A 422 3.62 18.96 -43.39
N SER A 423 2.99 19.30 -42.27
CA SER A 423 3.64 19.25 -40.97
C SER A 423 3.70 17.81 -40.47
N ALA A 424 4.80 17.44 -39.82
CA ALA A 424 4.92 16.11 -39.20
C ALA A 424 3.96 16.01 -38.01
N PRO A 425 3.22 14.89 -37.88
CA PRO A 425 2.46 14.60 -36.67
C PRO A 425 3.39 14.52 -35.46
N GLY A 426 2.95 15.04 -34.33
CA GLY A 426 3.76 15.00 -33.11
C GLY A 426 2.91 15.10 -31.85
N PRO A 427 3.51 14.82 -30.68
CA PRO A 427 2.85 14.99 -29.40
C PRO A 427 2.35 16.41 -29.21
N LEU A 428 1.10 16.55 -28.72
CA LEU A 428 0.39 17.84 -28.62
C LEU A 428 1.24 18.92 -27.93
N GLY A 429 1.90 18.62 -26.84
CA GLY A 429 2.70 19.57 -26.06
C GLY A 429 3.97 20.08 -26.73
N LYS A 430 4.38 19.48 -27.87
CA LYS A 430 5.60 19.89 -28.60
C LYS A 430 5.31 20.67 -29.89
N VAL A 431 4.09 20.50 -30.45
CA VAL A 431 3.76 20.99 -31.79
C VAL A 431 2.79 22.16 -31.77
N ALA A 432 1.91 22.24 -30.76
CA ALA A 432 0.90 23.31 -30.68
C ALA A 432 1.44 24.55 -29.94
N SER A 433 1.08 25.74 -30.43
CA SER A 433 1.26 27.00 -29.72
C SER A 433 0.28 27.14 -28.55
N GLY A 434 0.51 28.05 -27.59
CA GLY A 434 -0.38 28.24 -26.43
C GLY A 434 -1.84 28.48 -26.82
N GLY A 435 -2.10 29.39 -27.77
CA GLY A 435 -3.44 29.67 -28.25
C GLY A 435 -4.08 28.50 -29.04
N GLU A 436 -3.28 27.75 -29.82
CA GLU A 436 -3.77 26.53 -30.47
C GLU A 436 -4.14 25.46 -29.43
N LEU A 437 -3.32 25.29 -28.41
CA LEU A 437 -3.57 24.33 -27.33
C LEU A 437 -4.86 24.66 -26.58
N SER A 438 -5.12 25.94 -26.28
CA SER A 438 -6.38 26.38 -25.63
C SER A 438 -7.61 26.09 -26.50
N ARG A 439 -7.52 26.30 -27.82
CA ARG A 439 -8.60 25.98 -28.78
C ARG A 439 -8.81 24.47 -28.94
N ILE A 440 -7.74 23.67 -28.94
CA ILE A 440 -7.84 22.21 -28.97
C ILE A 440 -8.57 21.71 -27.72
N ARG A 441 -8.23 22.25 -26.56
CA ARG A 441 -8.92 21.94 -25.30
C ARG A 441 -10.39 22.32 -25.36
N LEU A 442 -10.70 23.57 -25.78
CA LEU A 442 -12.08 23.99 -25.96
C LEU A 442 -12.85 23.02 -26.89
N ALA A 443 -12.26 22.61 -28.01
CA ALA A 443 -12.88 21.65 -28.91
C ALA A 443 -13.16 20.30 -28.24
N LEU A 444 -12.23 19.78 -27.46
CA LEU A 444 -12.39 18.53 -26.71
C LEU A 444 -13.46 18.65 -25.62
N GLU A 445 -13.43 19.74 -24.82
CA GLU A 445 -14.39 19.96 -23.74
C GLU A 445 -15.83 20.14 -24.29
N VAL A 446 -15.98 20.82 -25.41
CA VAL A 446 -17.29 20.96 -26.08
C VAL A 446 -17.83 19.62 -26.55
N VAL A 447 -16.97 18.70 -27.01
CA VAL A 447 -17.37 17.35 -27.38
C VAL A 447 -17.73 16.50 -26.16
N LEU A 448 -17.09 16.75 -25.03
CA LEU A 448 -17.28 16.01 -23.77
C LEU A 448 -18.34 16.63 -22.85
N ALA A 449 -18.88 17.82 -23.16
CA ALA A 449 -19.75 18.63 -22.28
C ALA A 449 -20.92 17.85 -21.66
N GLY A 450 -21.51 16.91 -22.41
CA GLY A 450 -22.60 16.08 -21.89
C GLY A 450 -22.24 15.05 -20.82
N GLN A 451 -20.97 14.94 -20.44
CA GLN A 451 -20.49 13.91 -19.51
C GLN A 451 -20.20 14.43 -18.10
N SER A 452 -20.17 15.75 -17.89
CA SER A 452 -19.85 16.37 -16.60
C SER A 452 -20.81 17.53 -16.28
N PRO A 453 -22.10 17.27 -16.04
CA PRO A 453 -23.07 18.31 -15.70
C PRO A 453 -22.65 19.01 -14.38
N GLY A 454 -22.79 20.33 -14.33
CA GLY A 454 -22.46 21.14 -13.16
C GLY A 454 -20.97 21.43 -12.96
N HIS A 455 -20.09 20.98 -13.86
CA HIS A 455 -18.66 21.27 -13.79
C HIS A 455 -18.34 22.73 -14.12
N THR A 456 -17.35 23.32 -13.45
CA THR A 456 -16.87 24.67 -13.67
C THR A 456 -15.63 24.68 -14.56
N PHE A 457 -15.74 25.23 -15.77
CA PHE A 457 -14.60 25.40 -16.69
C PHE A 457 -14.07 26.82 -16.63
N VAL A 458 -12.78 26.99 -16.49
CA VAL A 458 -12.12 28.29 -16.50
C VAL A 458 -11.18 28.36 -17.69
N PHE A 459 -11.40 29.29 -18.62
CA PHE A 459 -10.56 29.48 -19.79
C PHE A 459 -9.78 30.78 -19.70
N ASP A 460 -8.46 30.69 -19.86
CA ASP A 460 -7.56 31.82 -20.01
C ASP A 460 -6.86 31.75 -21.37
N GLU A 461 -6.72 32.87 -22.05
CA GLU A 461 -6.03 33.02 -23.35
C GLU A 461 -6.63 32.14 -24.49
N VAL A 462 -7.88 31.72 -24.41
CA VAL A 462 -8.54 30.93 -25.49
C VAL A 462 -8.64 31.71 -26.78
N ASP A 463 -8.68 33.04 -26.71
CA ASP A 463 -8.78 34.02 -27.77
C ASP A 463 -7.41 34.60 -28.23
N ALA A 464 -6.29 34.04 -27.73
CA ALA A 464 -4.96 34.51 -28.10
C ALA A 464 -4.65 34.31 -29.60
N GLY A 465 -4.27 35.39 -30.27
CA GLY A 465 -3.88 35.40 -31.68
C GLY A 465 -5.02 35.26 -32.68
N VAL A 466 -6.29 35.47 -32.25
CA VAL A 466 -7.47 35.41 -33.10
C VAL A 466 -8.33 36.70 -32.93
N GLY A 467 -9.28 36.91 -33.83
CA GLY A 467 -10.19 38.03 -33.77
C GLY A 467 -11.34 37.86 -34.77
N GLY A 468 -12.24 38.86 -34.86
CA GLY A 468 -13.32 38.91 -35.83
C GLY A 468 -14.26 37.69 -35.76
N ALA A 469 -14.49 37.03 -36.89
CA ALA A 469 -15.39 35.86 -36.98
C ALA A 469 -14.98 34.67 -36.08
N VAL A 470 -13.70 34.49 -35.84
CA VAL A 470 -13.20 33.39 -34.96
C VAL A 470 -13.55 33.64 -33.50
N GLY A 471 -13.50 34.91 -33.06
CA GLY A 471 -13.93 35.30 -31.71
C GLY A 471 -15.43 34.97 -31.48
N LEU A 472 -16.28 35.18 -32.48
CA LEU A 472 -17.68 34.78 -32.41
C LEU A 472 -17.85 33.27 -32.26
N GLU A 473 -17.09 32.49 -33.04
CA GLU A 473 -17.14 31.05 -32.96
C GLU A 473 -16.65 30.51 -31.61
N ILE A 474 -15.63 31.13 -31.00
CA ILE A 474 -15.19 30.82 -29.63
C ILE A 474 -16.31 31.12 -28.63
N GLY A 475 -16.90 32.33 -28.70
CA GLY A 475 -17.98 32.72 -27.81
C GLY A 475 -19.18 31.78 -27.87
N ARG A 476 -19.59 31.37 -29.08
CA ARG A 476 -20.67 30.40 -29.30
C ARG A 476 -20.37 29.04 -28.65
N ARG A 477 -19.14 28.56 -28.73
CA ARG A 477 -18.76 27.27 -28.13
C ARG A 477 -18.67 27.35 -26.62
N LEU A 478 -18.15 28.42 -26.07
CA LEU A 478 -18.14 28.65 -24.63
C LEU A 478 -19.58 28.75 -24.10
N LYS A 479 -20.47 29.42 -24.83
CA LYS A 479 -21.89 29.48 -24.47
C LYS A 479 -22.57 28.12 -24.51
N ARG A 480 -22.27 27.29 -25.53
CA ARG A 480 -22.77 25.91 -25.62
C ARG A 480 -22.23 25.04 -24.48
N LEU A 481 -20.95 25.15 -24.15
CA LEU A 481 -20.33 24.44 -23.03
C LEU A 481 -20.97 24.86 -21.69
N ALA A 482 -21.36 26.12 -21.56
CA ALA A 482 -21.97 26.68 -20.35
C ALA A 482 -23.44 26.28 -20.15
N ALA A 483 -24.09 25.64 -21.14
CA ALA A 483 -25.51 25.25 -21.05
C ALA A 483 -25.77 24.20 -19.98
N ASP A 484 -24.84 23.26 -19.79
CA ASP A 484 -24.93 22.16 -18.83
C ASP A 484 -24.02 22.35 -17.60
N GLY A 485 -23.34 23.52 -17.48
CA GLY A 485 -22.39 23.78 -16.42
C GLY A 485 -22.10 25.26 -16.22
N GLN A 486 -20.91 25.56 -15.75
CA GLN A 486 -20.42 26.92 -15.53
C GLN A 486 -19.15 27.14 -16.32
N VAL A 487 -19.07 28.23 -17.07
CA VAL A 487 -17.84 28.61 -17.79
C VAL A 487 -17.43 30.01 -17.38
N ILE A 488 -16.18 30.17 -16.96
CA ILE A 488 -15.55 31.46 -16.66
C ILE A 488 -14.49 31.71 -17.73
N VAL A 489 -14.57 32.77 -18.51
CA VAL A 489 -13.60 33.10 -19.53
C VAL A 489 -12.91 34.44 -19.26
N VAL A 490 -11.59 34.46 -19.29
CA VAL A 490 -10.81 35.68 -19.34
C VAL A 490 -10.54 36.01 -20.81
N THR A 491 -11.06 37.17 -21.27
CA THR A 491 -11.01 37.53 -22.69
C THR A 491 -10.63 38.99 -22.90
N HIS A 492 -10.02 39.25 -24.03
CA HIS A 492 -9.75 40.59 -24.54
C HIS A 492 -10.60 40.90 -25.78
N LEU A 493 -11.43 39.94 -26.26
CA LEU A 493 -12.27 40.07 -27.42
C LEU A 493 -13.72 40.36 -27.03
N ALA A 494 -14.25 41.49 -27.54
CA ALA A 494 -15.66 41.85 -27.41
C ALA A 494 -16.59 40.76 -27.96
N GLN A 495 -16.17 40.07 -29.05
CA GLN A 495 -16.90 38.98 -29.68
C GLN A 495 -17.14 37.80 -28.76
N VAL A 496 -16.19 37.50 -27.86
CA VAL A 496 -16.35 36.45 -26.86
C VAL A 496 -17.22 36.93 -25.70
N ALA A 497 -16.92 38.11 -25.16
CA ALA A 497 -17.62 38.70 -24.03
C ALA A 497 -19.11 38.95 -24.29
N ALA A 498 -19.50 39.16 -25.55
CA ALA A 498 -20.90 39.37 -25.94
C ALA A 498 -21.81 38.18 -25.63
N PHE A 499 -21.29 36.94 -25.67
CA PHE A 499 -22.05 35.72 -25.38
C PHE A 499 -22.27 35.45 -23.88
N ALA A 500 -21.60 36.21 -22.99
CA ALA A 500 -21.64 35.96 -21.56
C ALA A 500 -23.04 36.26 -20.95
N ASP A 501 -23.45 35.45 -19.98
CA ASP A 501 -24.62 35.69 -19.13
C ASP A 501 -24.30 36.73 -18.06
N GLN A 502 -23.07 36.65 -17.50
CA GLN A 502 -22.51 37.57 -16.52
C GLN A 502 -21.23 38.18 -17.06
N HIS A 503 -21.06 39.49 -16.85
CA HIS A 503 -19.86 40.19 -17.31
C HIS A 503 -19.29 41.03 -16.17
N PHE A 504 -18.01 40.77 -15.82
CA PHE A 504 -17.28 41.54 -14.85
C PHE A 504 -16.14 42.29 -15.52
N VAL A 505 -15.96 43.56 -15.15
CA VAL A 505 -14.83 44.36 -15.58
C VAL A 505 -13.84 44.53 -14.45
N ILE A 506 -12.56 44.36 -14.77
CA ILE A 506 -11.46 44.59 -13.87
C ILE A 506 -10.82 45.92 -14.20
N ALA A 507 -11.09 46.93 -13.37
CA ALA A 507 -10.60 48.30 -13.53
C ALA A 507 -9.38 48.52 -12.67
N LYS A 508 -8.41 49.31 -13.21
CA LYS A 508 -7.25 49.80 -12.44
C LYS A 508 -7.61 51.13 -11.80
N SER A 509 -7.40 51.25 -10.51
CA SER A 509 -7.37 52.53 -9.80
C SER A 509 -5.94 52.75 -9.29
N SER A 510 -5.37 53.94 -9.52
CA SER A 510 -4.04 54.31 -9.07
C SER A 510 -4.10 55.64 -8.36
N ASP A 511 -3.61 55.69 -7.13
CA ASP A 511 -3.41 56.92 -6.36
C ASP A 511 -2.02 57.55 -6.54
N GLY A 512 -1.26 57.04 -7.52
CA GLY A 512 0.10 57.48 -7.85
C GLY A 512 1.21 56.77 -7.08
N GLN A 513 0.88 55.99 -6.05
CA GLN A 513 1.85 55.20 -5.28
C GLN A 513 1.55 53.71 -5.34
N VAL A 514 0.27 53.32 -5.34
CA VAL A 514 -0.15 51.92 -5.34
C VAL A 514 -1.24 51.73 -6.40
N THR A 515 -1.08 50.74 -7.26
CA THR A 515 -2.12 50.31 -8.20
C THR A 515 -3.02 49.28 -7.49
N THR A 516 -4.32 49.54 -7.45
CA THR A 516 -5.35 48.60 -7.00
C THR A 516 -6.22 48.19 -8.18
N SER A 517 -6.71 46.96 -8.15
CA SER A 517 -7.66 46.49 -9.13
C SER A 517 -8.98 46.17 -8.42
N ASP A 518 -10.05 46.79 -8.89
CA ASP A 518 -11.42 46.56 -8.44
C ASP A 518 -12.17 45.72 -9.47
N VAL A 519 -13.04 44.87 -9.03
CA VAL A 519 -13.86 43.98 -9.87
C VAL A 519 -15.32 44.37 -9.69
N ALA A 520 -16.00 44.72 -10.79
CA ALA A 520 -17.38 45.14 -10.77
C ALA A 520 -18.22 44.35 -11.78
N PRO A 521 -19.41 43.89 -11.42
CA PRO A 521 -20.38 43.37 -12.37
C PRO A 521 -20.90 44.51 -13.25
N LEU A 522 -21.11 44.22 -14.53
CA LEU A 522 -21.66 45.18 -15.48
C LEU A 522 -23.18 44.94 -15.72
N GLY A 523 -23.98 46.02 -15.64
CA GLY A 523 -25.34 46.03 -16.14
C GLY A 523 -25.40 46.07 -17.67
N GLU A 524 -26.57 45.93 -18.26
CA GLU A 524 -26.75 45.86 -19.73
C GLU A 524 -26.16 47.05 -20.48
N GLU A 525 -26.39 48.28 -19.99
CA GLU A 525 -25.85 49.52 -20.61
C GLU A 525 -24.34 49.62 -20.47
N GLU A 526 -23.83 49.24 -19.30
CA GLU A 526 -22.38 49.22 -19.02
C GLU A 526 -21.67 48.18 -19.87
N ARG A 527 -22.31 47.03 -20.14
CA ARG A 527 -21.76 45.98 -21.03
C ARG A 527 -21.57 46.53 -22.45
N ALA A 528 -22.57 47.27 -22.99
CA ALA A 528 -22.42 47.84 -24.32
C ALA A 528 -21.26 48.86 -24.39
N ALA A 529 -21.11 49.67 -23.36
CA ALA A 529 -19.99 50.62 -23.25
C ALA A 529 -18.64 49.92 -23.15
N GLU A 530 -18.53 48.86 -22.36
CA GLU A 530 -17.29 48.08 -22.25
C GLU A 530 -16.93 47.35 -23.54
N LEU A 531 -17.92 46.74 -24.22
CA LEU A 531 -17.68 46.11 -25.53
C LEU A 531 -17.27 47.14 -26.57
N ALA A 532 -17.84 48.33 -26.58
CA ALA A 532 -17.43 49.44 -27.45
C ALA A 532 -15.95 49.86 -27.14
N ARG A 533 -15.61 49.97 -25.87
CA ARG A 533 -14.24 50.24 -25.43
C ARG A 533 -13.24 49.17 -25.91
N MET A 534 -13.60 47.90 -25.79
CA MET A 534 -12.77 46.75 -26.24
C MET A 534 -12.55 46.78 -27.76
N MET A 535 -13.54 47.22 -28.55
CA MET A 535 -13.44 47.26 -30.02
C MET A 535 -12.74 48.51 -30.56
N SER A 536 -12.97 49.67 -29.96
CA SER A 536 -12.54 50.96 -30.50
C SER A 536 -11.51 51.70 -29.64
N GLY A 537 -11.22 51.19 -28.42
CA GLY A 537 -10.36 51.88 -27.45
C GLY A 537 -11.03 52.99 -26.66
N SER A 538 -12.27 53.40 -27.00
CA SER A 538 -13.06 54.39 -26.24
C SER A 538 -14.53 53.90 -26.10
N GLY A 539 -15.11 54.04 -24.89
CA GLY A 539 -16.50 53.65 -24.60
C GLY A 539 -17.56 54.67 -25.07
N ASP A 540 -17.14 55.88 -25.50
CA ASP A 540 -18.05 57.03 -25.74
C ASP A 540 -18.38 57.28 -27.23
N SER A 541 -17.96 56.40 -28.13
CA SER A 541 -18.21 56.55 -29.56
C SER A 541 -19.62 56.03 -29.90
N ASP A 542 -20.51 56.91 -30.42
CA ASP A 542 -21.84 56.49 -30.88
C ASP A 542 -21.82 55.36 -31.91
N ALA A 543 -20.81 55.30 -32.75
CA ALA A 543 -20.64 54.22 -33.73
C ALA A 543 -20.18 52.91 -33.03
N GLY A 544 -19.31 53.03 -32.03
CA GLY A 544 -18.85 51.91 -31.21
C GLY A 544 -19.97 51.30 -30.39
N LEU A 545 -20.80 52.14 -29.75
CA LEU A 545 -21.97 51.69 -28.96
C LEU A 545 -22.99 50.96 -29.83
N ARG A 546 -23.37 51.48 -31.00
CA ARG A 546 -24.29 50.79 -31.91
C ARG A 546 -23.76 49.44 -32.37
N HIS A 547 -22.49 49.36 -32.66
CA HIS A 547 -21.88 48.07 -33.04
C HIS A 547 -21.82 47.07 -31.87
N ALA A 548 -21.55 47.55 -30.65
CA ALA A 548 -21.61 46.72 -29.44
C ALA A 548 -23.03 46.20 -29.15
N GLU A 549 -24.06 47.03 -29.28
CA GLU A 549 -25.45 46.62 -29.14
C GLU A 549 -25.90 45.62 -30.21
N GLU A 550 -25.44 45.80 -31.46
CA GLU A 550 -25.70 44.82 -32.52
C GLU A 550 -25.02 43.49 -32.25
N LEU A 551 -23.81 43.50 -31.75
CA LEU A 551 -23.06 42.32 -31.34
C LEU A 551 -23.76 41.59 -30.19
N LEU A 552 -24.19 42.30 -29.15
CA LEU A 552 -24.99 41.74 -28.03
C LEU A 552 -26.28 41.08 -28.50
N ARG A 553 -27.04 41.79 -29.34
CA ARG A 553 -28.30 41.23 -29.88
C ARG A 553 -28.08 39.98 -30.73
N SER A 554 -27.02 39.97 -31.54
CA SER A 554 -26.65 38.80 -32.35
C SER A 554 -26.24 37.60 -31.47
N ALA A 555 -25.48 37.84 -30.41
CA ALA A 555 -25.04 36.78 -29.49
C ALA A 555 -26.18 36.22 -28.60
N GLN A 556 -27.21 37.06 -28.28
CA GLN A 556 -28.37 36.63 -27.51
C GLN A 556 -29.42 35.87 -28.36
N ALA A 557 -29.45 36.05 -29.68
CA ALA A 557 -30.34 35.39 -30.58
C ALA A 557 -29.98 33.93 -30.94
N GLU A 558 -28.78 33.52 -30.57
CA GLU A 558 -28.22 32.19 -30.75
C GLU A 558 -28.21 31.37 -29.45
#